data_d10388699961d44d0a566e03120cbc43
#
_entry.id   d10388699961d44d0a566e03120cbc43
#
_cell.length_a   1.000
_cell.length_b   1.000
_cell.length_c   1.000
_cell.angle_alpha   90.00
_cell.angle_beta   90.00
_cell.angle_gamma   90.00
#
_symmetry.space_group_name_H-M   'P 1'
#
loop_
_entity.id
_entity.type
_entity.pdbx_description
1 polymer ?
#
loop_
_entity_poly.entity_id
_entity_poly.type
_entity_poly.pdbx_seq_one_letter_code
_entity_poly.pdbx_strand_id
1 'polypeptide(L)'
;MNALKLSIGLLLLFLGLSNHAQKTYNQIIKKEDGEKHLLGLSNRAGLEQAPFQEWFQENYTNYELDEAMLEKSKKKTKGVEVKVFMGTWCGDSKRGIPQFYKVMDEMGIKESNITLVNLDDSSGDYKQSPTGEEKGLNIHRVPTYIFYKKGEEIGRIVESPVTSYETDIAQILNEMPSSPNYKGVGQLHELLAKEDTSHWSQQNLVAHARKVYRSIKADRELNNYGYVLKARGELDKAIAVFEINRMIFPKVANVYDSLAEAYLENGNETAAKFYYEKVLELEEDNENALAQLEKMKEGEE
;
A
#
# COMPACT_ATOMS: atom_id res chain seq x y z
N MET A 1 4.78 -74.43 31.25
CA MET A 1 3.81 -73.36 31.60
C MET A 1 4.34 -72.06 31.04
N ASN A 2 3.92 -71.70 29.81
CA ASN A 2 4.38 -70.48 29.11
C ASN A 2 3.33 -69.39 29.28
N ALA A 3 3.72 -68.34 29.97
CA ALA A 3 2.89 -67.12 30.08
C ALA A 3 3.07 -66.21 28.85
N LEU A 4 2.01 -66.08 28.08
CA LEU A 4 1.91 -65.17 26.88
C LEU A 4 1.68 -63.76 27.38
N LYS A 5 2.66 -62.86 27.20
CA LYS A 5 2.49 -61.43 27.48
C LYS A 5 1.84 -60.78 26.29
N LEU A 6 0.60 -60.34 26.47
CA LEU A 6 -0.16 -59.54 25.49
C LEU A 6 0.23 -58.07 25.64
N SER A 7 0.98 -57.53 24.65
CA SER A 7 1.29 -56.11 24.58
C SER A 7 0.17 -55.39 23.84
N ILE A 8 -0.62 -54.58 24.56
CA ILE A 8 -1.62 -53.68 23.98
C ILE A 8 -0.89 -52.39 23.51
N GLY A 9 -0.70 -52.30 22.21
CA GLY A 9 -0.19 -51.07 21.60
C GLY A 9 -1.29 -50.01 21.54
N LEU A 10 -1.14 -48.92 22.31
CA LEU A 10 -2.03 -47.77 22.30
C LEU A 10 -1.69 -46.93 21.07
N LEU A 11 -2.51 -47.01 20.01
CA LEU A 11 -2.38 -46.19 18.80
C LEU A 11 -2.99 -44.79 19.08
N LEU A 12 -2.15 -43.82 19.43
CA LEU A 12 -2.55 -42.42 19.56
C LEU A 12 -2.79 -41.85 18.16
N LEU A 13 -4.06 -41.76 17.73
CA LEU A 13 -4.48 -40.96 16.59
C LEU A 13 -4.31 -39.49 16.95
N PHE A 14 -3.24 -38.86 16.46
CA PHE A 14 -3.15 -37.38 16.39
C PHE A 14 -4.13 -36.88 15.31
N LEU A 15 -5.34 -36.56 15.73
CA LEU A 15 -6.24 -35.71 14.92
C LEU A 15 -5.62 -34.29 14.88
N GLY A 16 -4.88 -34.01 13.81
CA GLY A 16 -4.43 -32.67 13.51
C GLY A 16 -5.66 -31.76 13.31
N LEU A 17 -6.05 -31.07 14.36
CA LEU A 17 -7.00 -29.95 14.23
C LEU A 17 -6.30 -28.85 13.43
N SER A 18 -6.54 -28.83 12.12
CA SER A 18 -6.24 -27.68 11.30
C SER A 18 -7.11 -26.53 11.81
N ASN A 19 -6.55 -25.67 12.66
CA ASN A 19 -7.16 -24.40 13.01
C ASN A 19 -7.19 -23.55 11.74
N HIS A 20 -8.23 -23.69 10.94
CA HIS A 20 -8.60 -22.69 9.96
C HIS A 20 -9.10 -21.49 10.78
N ALA A 21 -8.22 -20.51 11.00
CA ALA A 21 -8.64 -19.23 11.56
C ALA A 21 -9.79 -18.71 10.68
N GLN A 22 -10.98 -18.59 11.26
CA GLN A 22 -12.14 -18.08 10.56
C GLN A 22 -11.83 -16.64 10.13
N LYS A 23 -11.85 -16.38 8.81
CA LYS A 23 -11.60 -15.03 8.30
C LYS A 23 -12.67 -14.09 8.85
N THR A 24 -12.25 -13.10 9.63
CA THR A 24 -13.14 -12.06 10.13
C THR A 24 -13.28 -10.99 9.06
N TYR A 25 -14.53 -10.65 8.73
CA TYR A 25 -14.85 -9.60 7.77
C TYR A 25 -15.45 -8.38 8.46
N ASN A 26 -15.22 -7.19 7.89
CA ASN A 26 -15.84 -5.93 8.30
C ASN A 26 -15.52 -5.54 9.75
N GLN A 27 -14.28 -5.80 10.20
CA GLN A 27 -13.86 -5.38 11.52
C GLN A 27 -13.77 -3.86 11.59
N ILE A 28 -14.53 -3.25 12.50
CA ILE A 28 -14.47 -1.82 12.78
C ILE A 28 -13.54 -1.61 13.96
N ILE A 29 -12.54 -0.76 13.78
CA ILE A 29 -11.70 -0.22 14.85
C ILE A 29 -12.10 1.22 15.17
N LYS A 30 -11.87 1.64 16.41
CA LYS A 30 -12.04 3.03 16.84
C LYS A 30 -10.67 3.61 17.12
N LYS A 31 -10.35 4.72 16.47
CA LYS A 31 -9.11 5.49 16.67
C LYS A 31 -9.21 6.34 17.94
N GLU A 32 -8.09 6.90 18.38
CA GLU A 32 -8.00 7.74 19.60
C GLU A 32 -8.87 8.99 19.52
N ASP A 33 -8.98 9.61 18.35
CA ASP A 33 -9.84 10.75 18.05
C ASP A 33 -11.35 10.40 18.01
N GLY A 34 -11.67 9.11 18.11
CA GLY A 34 -13.04 8.60 18.08
C GLY A 34 -13.54 8.21 16.70
N GLU A 35 -12.77 8.46 15.62
CA GLU A 35 -13.11 8.01 14.28
C GLU A 35 -13.16 6.48 14.18
N LYS A 36 -14.04 5.98 13.31
CA LYS A 36 -14.22 4.54 13.07
C LYS A 36 -13.71 4.19 11.68
N HIS A 37 -12.85 3.17 11.63
CA HIS A 37 -12.32 2.65 10.37
C HIS A 37 -12.58 1.16 10.24
N LEU A 38 -12.75 0.67 9.00
CA LEU A 38 -12.62 -0.75 8.70
C LEU A 38 -11.14 -1.12 8.65
N LEU A 39 -10.81 -2.32 9.12
CA LEU A 39 -9.45 -2.84 9.09
C LEU A 39 -9.44 -4.31 8.67
N GLY A 40 -8.50 -4.69 7.78
CA GLY A 40 -8.37 -6.03 7.24
C GLY A 40 -9.44 -6.35 6.19
N LEU A 41 -9.78 -7.65 6.08
CA LEU A 41 -10.73 -8.13 5.08
C LEU A 41 -12.13 -7.53 5.28
N SER A 42 -12.71 -7.08 4.19
CA SER A 42 -14.06 -6.52 4.16
C SER A 42 -14.80 -6.96 2.91
N ASN A 43 -16.04 -6.53 2.82
CA ASN A 43 -16.87 -6.64 1.63
C ASN A 43 -17.76 -5.39 1.51
N ARG A 44 -18.49 -5.28 0.41
CA ARG A 44 -19.38 -4.17 0.13
C ARG A 44 -20.39 -3.91 1.26
N ALA A 45 -20.95 -4.97 1.85
CA ALA A 45 -21.91 -4.83 2.95
C ALA A 45 -21.33 -4.09 4.16
N GLY A 46 -20.01 -4.17 4.41
CA GLY A 46 -19.32 -3.39 5.44
C GLY A 46 -19.27 -1.90 5.13
N LEU A 47 -19.21 -1.52 3.86
CA LEU A 47 -19.21 -0.14 3.40
C LEU A 47 -20.63 0.46 3.30
N GLU A 48 -21.66 -0.37 3.14
CA GLU A 48 -23.06 0.03 3.00
C GLU A 48 -23.77 0.23 4.35
N GLN A 49 -23.06 0.19 5.46
CA GLN A 49 -23.61 0.44 6.81
C GLN A 49 -22.88 1.60 7.51
N ALA A 50 -23.51 2.11 8.57
CA ALA A 50 -22.95 3.20 9.36
C ALA A 50 -21.56 2.83 9.95
N PRO A 51 -20.60 3.74 9.94
CA PRO A 51 -20.69 5.14 9.52
C PRO A 51 -20.33 5.40 8.05
N PHE A 52 -20.15 4.37 7.22
CA PHE A 52 -19.56 4.46 5.88
C PHE A 52 -20.61 4.65 4.77
N GLN A 53 -21.86 4.27 5.02
CA GLN A 53 -22.93 4.20 4.02
C GLN A 53 -23.19 5.53 3.28
N GLU A 54 -23.08 6.67 3.97
CA GLU A 54 -23.42 7.96 3.39
C GLU A 54 -22.55 8.29 2.19
N TRP A 55 -21.22 8.33 2.40
CA TRP A 55 -20.30 8.62 1.31
C TRP A 55 -20.27 7.51 0.25
N PHE A 56 -20.56 6.24 0.65
CA PHE A 56 -20.60 5.14 -0.31
C PHE A 56 -21.78 5.30 -1.27
N GLN A 57 -22.99 5.53 -0.76
CA GLN A 57 -24.20 5.69 -1.56
C GLN A 57 -24.13 6.96 -2.43
N GLU A 58 -23.65 8.07 -1.86
CA GLU A 58 -23.50 9.33 -2.60
C GLU A 58 -22.60 9.16 -3.82
N ASN A 59 -21.37 8.66 -3.63
CA ASN A 59 -20.42 8.50 -4.71
C ASN A 59 -20.81 7.40 -5.71
N TYR A 60 -21.48 6.35 -5.25
CA TYR A 60 -22.02 5.31 -6.13
C TYR A 60 -23.15 5.85 -7.01
N THR A 61 -24.10 6.59 -6.44
CA THR A 61 -25.27 7.11 -7.16
C THR A 61 -24.88 8.18 -8.18
N ASN A 62 -24.01 9.12 -7.76
CA ASN A 62 -23.64 10.28 -8.54
C ASN A 62 -22.61 9.98 -9.65
N TYR A 63 -22.00 8.80 -9.67
CA TYR A 63 -21.06 8.43 -10.72
C TYR A 63 -21.80 8.12 -12.03
N GLU A 64 -21.48 8.82 -13.11
CA GLU A 64 -22.05 8.60 -14.44
C GLU A 64 -21.16 7.58 -15.20
N LEU A 65 -21.77 6.45 -15.57
CA LEU A 65 -21.09 5.37 -16.29
C LEU A 65 -21.03 5.65 -17.81
N ASP A 66 -19.88 5.38 -18.41
CA ASP A 66 -19.76 5.19 -19.86
C ASP A 66 -20.00 3.72 -20.21
N GLU A 67 -21.28 3.33 -20.31
CA GLU A 67 -21.69 1.96 -20.64
C GLU A 67 -21.17 1.50 -22.01
N ALA A 68 -21.08 2.43 -22.98
CA ALA A 68 -20.61 2.13 -24.33
C ALA A 68 -19.14 1.68 -24.33
N MET A 69 -18.32 2.23 -23.44
CA MET A 69 -16.92 1.84 -23.27
C MET A 69 -16.82 0.41 -22.72
N LEU A 70 -17.69 0.01 -21.80
CA LEU A 70 -17.67 -1.29 -21.14
C LEU A 70 -18.20 -2.44 -22.01
N GLU A 71 -19.16 -2.18 -22.89
CA GLU A 71 -19.94 -3.20 -23.62
C GLU A 71 -19.07 -4.25 -24.32
N LYS A 72 -17.99 -3.82 -24.99
CA LYS A 72 -17.09 -4.74 -25.71
C LYS A 72 -16.26 -5.64 -24.78
N SER A 73 -16.08 -5.21 -23.54
CA SER A 73 -15.24 -5.92 -22.57
C SER A 73 -16.03 -6.81 -21.61
N LYS A 74 -17.36 -6.69 -21.53
CA LYS A 74 -18.24 -7.53 -20.69
C LYS A 74 -18.00 -9.05 -20.89
N LYS A 75 -17.75 -9.48 -22.12
CA LYS A 75 -17.48 -10.90 -22.42
C LYS A 75 -16.14 -11.41 -21.92
N LYS A 76 -15.24 -10.51 -21.48
CA LYS A 76 -13.88 -10.85 -21.02
C LYS A 76 -13.75 -10.97 -19.50
N THR A 77 -14.83 -10.75 -18.76
CA THR A 77 -14.87 -10.81 -17.29
C THR A 77 -14.78 -12.22 -16.70
N LYS A 78 -14.99 -13.26 -17.52
CA LYS A 78 -14.94 -14.65 -17.03
C LYS A 78 -13.59 -15.03 -16.46
N GLY A 79 -13.57 -15.44 -15.19
CA GLY A 79 -12.38 -15.86 -14.48
C GLY A 79 -11.47 -14.69 -14.04
N VAL A 80 -12.00 -13.48 -14.06
CA VAL A 80 -11.34 -12.30 -13.51
C VAL A 80 -11.61 -12.22 -12.01
N GLU A 81 -10.56 -12.00 -11.23
CA GLU A 81 -10.58 -11.73 -9.82
C GLU A 81 -9.93 -10.37 -9.57
N VAL A 82 -10.42 -9.62 -8.58
CA VAL A 82 -9.87 -8.30 -8.25
C VAL A 82 -9.51 -8.25 -6.77
N LYS A 83 -8.28 -7.82 -6.47
CA LYS A 83 -7.91 -7.42 -5.11
C LYS A 83 -7.93 -5.91 -5.02
N VAL A 84 -8.63 -5.40 -4.02
CA VAL A 84 -8.80 -3.97 -3.78
C VAL A 84 -8.23 -3.63 -2.42
N PHE A 85 -7.27 -2.73 -2.38
CA PHE A 85 -6.69 -2.20 -1.15
C PHE A 85 -7.14 -0.77 -0.97
N MET A 86 -7.72 -0.47 0.19
CA MET A 86 -8.26 0.86 0.50
C MET A 86 -8.01 1.25 1.96
N GLY A 87 -8.38 2.46 2.32
CA GLY A 87 -8.54 2.90 3.70
C GLY A 87 -9.82 3.72 3.82
N THR A 88 -10.67 3.42 4.79
CA THR A 88 -11.89 4.22 5.05
C THR A 88 -11.56 5.62 5.58
N TRP A 89 -10.32 5.87 5.97
CA TRP A 89 -9.76 7.18 6.31
C TRP A 89 -9.37 8.01 5.07
N CYS A 90 -9.15 7.36 3.93
CA CYS A 90 -8.64 8.00 2.71
C CYS A 90 -9.77 8.59 1.86
N GLY A 91 -9.69 9.91 1.55
CA GLY A 91 -10.67 10.59 0.71
C GLY A 91 -10.75 10.03 -0.72
N ASP A 92 -9.61 9.63 -1.31
CA ASP A 92 -9.59 9.02 -2.64
C ASP A 92 -10.26 7.63 -2.63
N SER A 93 -10.10 6.87 -1.55
CA SER A 93 -10.81 5.60 -1.37
C SER A 93 -12.32 5.82 -1.24
N LYS A 94 -12.75 6.79 -0.41
CA LYS A 94 -14.17 7.12 -0.22
C LYS A 94 -14.85 7.49 -1.54
N ARG A 95 -14.13 8.20 -2.42
CA ARG A 95 -14.63 8.58 -3.75
C ARG A 95 -14.55 7.42 -4.74
N GLY A 96 -13.39 6.78 -4.85
CA GLY A 96 -13.10 5.83 -5.94
C GLY A 96 -13.72 4.45 -5.77
N ILE A 97 -13.83 3.93 -4.53
CA ILE A 97 -14.36 2.60 -4.28
C ILE A 97 -15.84 2.45 -4.71
N PRO A 98 -16.76 3.36 -4.38
CA PRO A 98 -18.14 3.26 -4.86
C PRO A 98 -18.25 3.33 -6.38
N GLN A 99 -17.46 4.20 -7.03
CA GLN A 99 -17.41 4.33 -8.49
C GLN A 99 -16.92 3.01 -9.13
N PHE A 100 -15.86 2.43 -8.59
CA PHE A 100 -15.37 1.13 -9.00
C PHE A 100 -16.44 0.04 -8.87
N TYR A 101 -17.15 -0.04 -7.74
CA TYR A 101 -18.22 -1.02 -7.57
C TYR A 101 -19.34 -0.84 -8.60
N LYS A 102 -19.70 0.40 -8.94
CA LYS A 102 -20.68 0.67 -9.98
C LYS A 102 -20.25 0.12 -11.36
N VAL A 103 -18.95 0.27 -11.70
CA VAL A 103 -18.39 -0.31 -12.91
C VAL A 103 -18.37 -1.84 -12.83
N MET A 104 -18.04 -2.45 -11.69
CA MET A 104 -18.05 -3.91 -11.51
C MET A 104 -19.47 -4.48 -11.65
N ASP A 105 -20.48 -3.81 -11.10
CA ASP A 105 -21.89 -4.20 -11.24
C ASP A 105 -22.32 -4.19 -12.73
N GLU A 106 -21.98 -3.13 -13.46
CA GLU A 106 -22.26 -3.01 -14.90
C GLU A 106 -21.54 -4.09 -15.73
N MET A 107 -20.31 -4.43 -15.33
CA MET A 107 -19.51 -5.48 -15.98
C MET A 107 -19.96 -6.90 -15.61
N GLY A 108 -20.86 -7.06 -14.63
CA GLY A 108 -21.31 -8.36 -14.14
C GLY A 108 -20.24 -9.12 -13.36
N ILE A 109 -19.24 -8.44 -12.80
CA ILE A 109 -18.22 -9.03 -11.91
C ILE A 109 -18.84 -9.18 -10.52
N LYS A 110 -18.96 -10.43 -10.06
CA LYS A 110 -19.61 -10.75 -8.78
C LYS A 110 -18.74 -10.32 -7.61
N GLU A 111 -19.39 -9.94 -6.51
CA GLU A 111 -18.74 -9.64 -5.23
C GLU A 111 -17.76 -10.76 -4.76
N SER A 112 -18.14 -12.03 -5.00
CA SER A 112 -17.29 -13.17 -4.66
C SER A 112 -15.94 -13.21 -5.40
N ASN A 113 -15.78 -12.42 -6.46
CA ASN A 113 -14.55 -12.29 -7.22
C ASN A 113 -13.74 -11.05 -6.80
N ILE A 114 -14.24 -10.28 -5.80
CA ILE A 114 -13.59 -9.08 -5.28
C ILE A 114 -13.11 -9.37 -3.86
N THR A 115 -11.83 -9.23 -3.63
CA THR A 115 -11.24 -9.26 -2.29
C THR A 115 -10.94 -7.82 -1.87
N LEU A 116 -11.71 -7.30 -0.91
CA LEU A 116 -11.53 -5.95 -0.38
C LEU A 116 -10.74 -6.01 0.92
N VAL A 117 -9.68 -5.22 1.00
CA VAL A 117 -8.78 -5.14 2.16
C VAL A 117 -8.64 -3.69 2.60
N ASN A 118 -8.97 -3.42 3.86
CA ASN A 118 -8.75 -2.11 4.46
C ASN A 118 -7.42 -2.08 5.21
N LEU A 119 -6.62 -1.06 4.90
CA LEU A 119 -5.28 -0.85 5.45
C LEU A 119 -5.32 0.19 6.57
N ASP A 120 -4.39 0.07 7.52
CA ASP A 120 -4.21 1.02 8.61
C ASP A 120 -3.55 2.33 8.13
N ASP A 121 -3.74 3.41 8.88
CA ASP A 121 -3.11 4.73 8.69
C ASP A 121 -2.19 5.13 9.85
N SER A 122 -2.07 4.30 10.89
CA SER A 122 -1.14 4.54 11.99
C SER A 122 0.31 4.49 11.50
N SER A 123 1.20 5.25 12.14
CA SER A 123 2.60 5.36 11.70
C SER A 123 3.35 4.02 11.71
N GLY A 124 3.05 3.14 12.67
CA GLY A 124 3.69 1.83 12.79
C GLY A 124 3.17 0.78 11.80
N ASP A 125 1.91 0.90 11.37
CA ASP A 125 1.24 -0.05 10.48
C ASP A 125 0.77 0.61 9.17
N TYR A 126 1.42 1.71 8.77
CA TYR A 126 1.01 2.52 7.63
C TYR A 126 0.86 1.70 6.36
N LYS A 127 -0.38 1.66 5.85
CA LYS A 127 -0.80 0.87 4.69
C LYS A 127 -0.50 -0.63 4.82
N GLN A 128 -0.69 -1.16 6.01
CA GLN A 128 -0.65 -2.60 6.27
C GLN A 128 -2.03 -3.11 6.74
N SER A 129 -2.29 -4.38 6.49
CA SER A 129 -3.44 -5.11 7.02
C SER A 129 -2.99 -6.07 8.13
N PRO A 130 -3.85 -6.41 9.10
CA PRO A 130 -3.49 -7.31 10.20
C PRO A 130 -3.00 -8.70 9.76
N THR A 131 -3.45 -9.14 8.59
CA THR A 131 -3.15 -10.47 8.03
C THR A 131 -2.18 -10.43 6.85
N GLY A 132 -1.77 -9.22 6.42
CA GLY A 132 -0.67 -9.02 5.45
C GLY A 132 -1.04 -9.32 4.00
N GLU A 133 -2.30 -9.11 3.60
CA GLU A 133 -2.76 -9.32 2.23
C GLU A 133 -2.07 -8.42 1.20
N GLU A 134 -1.51 -7.29 1.64
CA GLU A 134 -0.77 -6.33 0.81
C GLU A 134 0.69 -6.74 0.57
N LYS A 135 1.23 -7.69 1.34
CA LYS A 135 2.64 -8.07 1.28
C LYS A 135 3.04 -8.55 -0.11
N GLY A 136 4.15 -8.03 -0.62
CA GLY A 136 4.68 -8.36 -1.94
C GLY A 136 3.93 -7.74 -3.12
N LEU A 137 2.83 -6.99 -2.90
CA LEU A 137 2.01 -6.43 -3.97
C LEU A 137 2.33 -4.96 -4.31
N ASN A 138 3.33 -4.36 -3.68
CA ASN A 138 3.71 -2.96 -3.88
C ASN A 138 2.54 -1.99 -3.66
N ILE A 139 1.83 -2.15 -2.53
CA ILE A 139 0.76 -1.21 -2.17
C ILE A 139 1.38 -0.01 -1.45
N HIS A 140 1.44 1.11 -2.15
CA HIS A 140 2.00 2.38 -1.65
C HIS A 140 0.99 3.54 -1.74
N ARG A 141 -0.12 3.34 -2.44
CA ARG A 141 -1.26 4.25 -2.54
C ARG A 141 -2.57 3.50 -2.31
N VAL A 142 -3.56 4.18 -1.78
CA VAL A 142 -4.92 3.68 -1.67
C VAL A 142 -5.91 4.71 -2.26
N PRO A 143 -6.93 4.23 -2.99
CA PRO A 143 -7.18 2.84 -3.32
C PRO A 143 -6.21 2.27 -4.36
N THR A 144 -5.95 0.96 -4.33
CA THR A 144 -5.25 0.24 -5.40
C THR A 144 -6.09 -0.96 -5.80
N TYR A 145 -6.30 -1.14 -7.09
CA TYR A 145 -7.10 -2.23 -7.68
C TYR A 145 -6.19 -3.09 -8.53
N ILE A 146 -6.07 -4.38 -8.22
CA ILE A 146 -5.23 -5.32 -8.97
C ILE A 146 -6.11 -6.39 -9.57
N PHE A 147 -6.08 -6.50 -10.89
CA PHE A 147 -6.87 -7.46 -11.65
C PHE A 147 -6.04 -8.71 -11.94
N TYR A 148 -6.62 -9.86 -11.65
CA TYR A 148 -6.01 -11.17 -11.88
C TYR A 148 -6.84 -12.00 -12.84
N LYS A 149 -6.16 -12.86 -13.61
CA LYS A 149 -6.78 -13.89 -14.43
C LYS A 149 -5.91 -15.14 -14.37
N LYS A 150 -6.51 -16.27 -14.00
CA LYS A 150 -5.78 -17.54 -13.79
C LYS A 150 -4.62 -17.41 -12.76
N GLY A 151 -4.78 -16.56 -11.77
CA GLY A 151 -3.78 -16.30 -10.73
C GLY A 151 -2.67 -15.31 -11.11
N GLU A 152 -2.63 -14.84 -12.36
CA GLU A 152 -1.65 -13.85 -12.81
C GLU A 152 -2.23 -12.44 -12.87
N GLU A 153 -1.44 -11.44 -12.47
CA GLU A 153 -1.84 -10.05 -12.59
C GLU A 153 -1.88 -9.64 -14.07
N ILE A 154 -3.03 -9.14 -14.52
CA ILE A 154 -3.23 -8.65 -15.89
C ILE A 154 -3.23 -7.12 -15.97
N GLY A 155 -3.19 -6.42 -14.84
CA GLY A 155 -3.08 -4.98 -14.75
C GLY A 155 -3.59 -4.45 -13.43
N ARG A 156 -3.30 -3.16 -13.16
CA ARG A 156 -3.72 -2.47 -11.93
C ARG A 156 -4.05 -1.01 -12.16
N ILE A 157 -4.89 -0.48 -11.28
CA ILE A 157 -5.15 0.96 -11.14
C ILE A 157 -4.62 1.37 -9.77
N VAL A 158 -3.81 2.43 -9.71
CA VAL A 158 -3.19 2.94 -8.48
C VAL A 158 -3.74 4.32 -8.18
N GLU A 159 -4.41 4.48 -7.04
CA GLU A 159 -5.08 5.66 -6.50
C GLU A 159 -6.27 6.11 -7.35
N SER A 160 -6.07 6.40 -8.61
CA SER A 160 -7.11 6.79 -9.56
C SER A 160 -6.81 6.21 -10.95
N PRO A 161 -7.82 6.05 -11.80
CA PRO A 161 -7.57 5.66 -13.18
C PRO A 161 -6.74 6.72 -13.92
N VAL A 162 -6.04 6.30 -14.95
CA VAL A 162 -5.26 7.19 -15.83
C VAL A 162 -6.20 7.99 -16.74
N THR A 163 -7.27 7.35 -17.20
CA THR A 163 -8.31 7.96 -18.07
C THR A 163 -9.66 7.97 -17.34
N SER A 164 -10.30 6.84 -17.24
CA SER A 164 -11.51 6.60 -16.45
C SER A 164 -11.53 5.14 -16.00
N TYR A 165 -12.36 4.76 -15.01
CA TYR A 165 -12.48 3.37 -14.59
C TYR A 165 -12.89 2.48 -15.76
N GLU A 166 -13.83 2.93 -16.58
CA GLU A 166 -14.31 2.18 -17.75
C GLU A 166 -13.21 1.93 -18.77
N THR A 167 -12.45 2.98 -19.12
CA THR A 167 -11.37 2.88 -20.10
C THR A 167 -10.24 1.99 -19.60
N ASP A 168 -9.75 2.24 -18.38
CA ASP A 168 -8.60 1.52 -17.85
C ASP A 168 -8.95 0.04 -17.60
N ILE A 169 -10.15 -0.25 -17.07
CA ILE A 169 -10.63 -1.63 -16.86
C ILE A 169 -10.83 -2.34 -18.20
N ALA A 170 -11.42 -1.66 -19.18
CA ALA A 170 -11.57 -2.23 -20.52
C ALA A 170 -10.20 -2.58 -21.15
N GLN A 171 -9.21 -1.73 -20.99
CA GLN A 171 -7.83 -1.97 -21.45
C GLN A 171 -7.19 -3.16 -20.72
N ILE A 172 -7.33 -3.24 -19.40
CA ILE A 172 -6.82 -4.35 -18.58
C ILE A 172 -7.44 -5.68 -19.05
N LEU A 173 -8.77 -5.73 -19.20
CA LEU A 173 -9.48 -6.94 -19.66
C LEU A 173 -9.13 -7.33 -21.10
N ASN A 174 -8.67 -6.39 -21.90
CA ASN A 174 -8.16 -6.63 -23.24
C ASN A 174 -6.65 -6.95 -23.29
N GLU A 175 -6.00 -7.11 -22.13
CA GLU A 175 -4.57 -7.42 -22.00
C GLU A 175 -3.67 -6.31 -22.62
N MET A 176 -4.16 -5.08 -22.57
CA MET A 176 -3.45 -3.87 -23.03
C MET A 176 -3.51 -2.76 -21.97
N PRO A 177 -3.12 -3.06 -20.71
CA PRO A 177 -3.22 -2.07 -19.65
C PRO A 177 -2.36 -0.84 -19.92
N SER A 178 -2.89 0.32 -19.60
CA SER A 178 -2.08 1.54 -19.51
C SER A 178 -1.07 1.40 -18.36
N SER A 179 0.06 2.12 -18.45
CA SER A 179 0.94 2.25 -17.30
C SER A 179 0.17 2.95 -16.17
N PRO A 180 0.08 2.36 -14.98
CA PRO A 180 -0.64 2.96 -13.87
C PRO A 180 0.05 4.27 -13.43
N ASN A 181 -0.70 5.10 -12.70
CA ASN A 181 -0.12 6.23 -12.01
C ASN A 181 1.04 5.77 -11.11
N TYR A 182 1.96 6.69 -10.79
CA TYR A 182 3.15 6.39 -9.96
C TYR A 182 4.12 5.37 -10.60
N LYS A 183 4.21 5.38 -11.92
CA LYS A 183 5.11 4.48 -12.67
C LYS A 183 6.54 4.46 -12.13
N GLY A 184 7.07 5.62 -11.72
CA GLY A 184 8.42 5.74 -11.18
C GLY A 184 8.61 4.98 -9.86
N VAL A 185 7.59 4.98 -9.00
CA VAL A 185 7.58 4.17 -7.76
C VAL A 185 7.57 2.69 -8.10
N GLY A 186 6.76 2.25 -9.06
CA GLY A 186 6.76 0.86 -9.53
C GLY A 186 8.12 0.42 -10.05
N GLN A 187 8.77 1.24 -10.89
CA GLN A 187 10.11 0.98 -11.40
C GLN A 187 11.16 0.87 -10.28
N LEU A 188 11.09 1.78 -9.28
CA LEU A 188 12.01 1.73 -8.14
C LEU A 188 11.75 0.49 -7.28
N HIS A 189 10.49 0.13 -7.04
CA HIS A 189 10.14 -1.09 -6.32
C HIS A 189 10.76 -2.35 -6.94
N GLU A 190 10.70 -2.48 -8.27
CA GLU A 190 11.32 -3.61 -8.98
C GLU A 190 12.85 -3.64 -8.82
N LEU A 191 13.52 -2.49 -8.76
CA LEU A 191 14.95 -2.40 -8.50
C LEU A 191 15.28 -2.85 -7.08
N LEU A 192 14.54 -2.33 -6.08
CA LEU A 192 14.70 -2.68 -4.66
C LEU A 192 14.41 -4.17 -4.37
N ALA A 193 13.54 -4.80 -5.15
CA ALA A 193 13.23 -6.22 -5.00
C ALA A 193 14.36 -7.15 -5.51
N LYS A 194 15.20 -6.65 -6.41
CA LYS A 194 16.27 -7.43 -7.06
C LYS A 194 17.65 -7.22 -6.43
N GLU A 195 17.83 -6.17 -5.66
CA GLU A 195 19.14 -5.74 -5.17
C GLU A 195 19.12 -5.61 -3.63
N ASP A 196 20.21 -5.96 -2.99
CA ASP A 196 20.46 -5.71 -1.57
C ASP A 196 20.84 -4.23 -1.36
N THR A 197 19.95 -3.46 -0.78
CA THR A 197 20.13 -2.02 -0.57
C THR A 197 21.14 -1.67 0.52
N SER A 198 21.45 -2.59 1.44
CA SER A 198 22.40 -2.37 2.54
C SER A 198 23.82 -2.05 2.04
N HIS A 199 24.13 -2.43 0.80
CA HIS A 199 25.43 -2.20 0.14
C HIS A 199 25.37 -1.14 -0.96
N TRP A 200 24.28 -0.39 -1.09
CA TRP A 200 24.20 0.64 -2.12
C TRP A 200 25.17 1.78 -1.86
N SER A 201 26.10 1.96 -2.76
CA SER A 201 26.98 3.12 -2.80
C SER A 201 26.24 4.36 -3.33
N GLN A 202 26.83 5.53 -3.13
CA GLN A 202 26.35 6.77 -3.74
C GLN A 202 26.19 6.65 -5.26
N GLN A 203 27.06 5.86 -5.94
CA GLN A 203 26.97 5.64 -7.37
C GLN A 203 25.72 4.82 -7.76
N ASN A 204 25.35 3.81 -6.95
CA ASN A 204 24.11 3.04 -7.16
C ASN A 204 22.89 3.96 -7.03
N LEU A 205 22.82 4.77 -5.96
CA LEU A 205 21.74 5.72 -5.73
C LEU A 205 21.57 6.70 -6.89
N VAL A 206 22.66 7.30 -7.38
CA VAL A 206 22.65 8.21 -8.53
C VAL A 206 22.17 7.48 -9.79
N ALA A 207 22.62 6.24 -10.02
CA ALA A 207 22.20 5.47 -11.18
C ALA A 207 20.70 5.14 -11.14
N HIS A 208 20.17 4.79 -9.97
CA HIS A 208 18.74 4.52 -9.80
C HIS A 208 17.89 5.78 -9.88
N ALA A 209 18.35 6.89 -9.28
CA ALA A 209 17.68 8.18 -9.44
C ALA A 209 17.54 8.56 -10.93
N ARG A 210 18.60 8.39 -11.73
CA ARG A 210 18.55 8.65 -13.18
C ARG A 210 17.59 7.76 -13.95
N LYS A 211 17.37 6.52 -13.51
CA LYS A 211 16.40 5.60 -14.14
C LYS A 211 14.96 6.05 -13.92
N VAL A 212 14.63 6.61 -12.74
CA VAL A 212 13.26 6.88 -12.36
C VAL A 212 12.85 8.36 -12.44
N TYR A 213 13.79 9.33 -12.43
CA TYR A 213 13.47 10.76 -12.27
C TYR A 213 12.46 11.30 -13.29
N ARG A 214 12.46 10.81 -14.55
CA ARG A 214 11.49 11.23 -15.58
C ARG A 214 10.08 10.72 -15.32
N SER A 215 9.95 9.68 -14.50
CA SER A 215 8.69 9.02 -14.16
C SER A 215 8.13 9.48 -12.82
N ILE A 216 8.91 10.22 -12.02
CA ILE A 216 8.51 10.83 -10.75
C ILE A 216 8.12 12.28 -11.00
N LYS A 217 6.89 12.65 -10.66
CA LYS A 217 6.32 13.96 -10.91
C LYS A 217 6.36 14.89 -9.69
N ALA A 218 6.38 14.32 -8.48
CA ALA A 218 6.39 15.06 -7.22
C ALA A 218 7.14 14.29 -6.14
N ASP A 219 7.79 15.05 -5.23
CA ASP A 219 8.51 14.52 -4.07
C ASP A 219 7.67 13.57 -3.21
N ARG A 220 6.39 13.89 -3.03
CA ARG A 220 5.45 13.07 -2.26
C ARG A 220 5.25 11.65 -2.79
N GLU A 221 5.59 11.36 -4.05
CA GLU A 221 5.46 10.01 -4.61
C GLU A 221 6.44 9.05 -3.92
N LEU A 222 7.72 9.41 -3.91
CA LEU A 222 8.76 8.64 -3.23
C LEU A 222 8.67 8.77 -1.71
N ASN A 223 8.27 9.94 -1.21
CA ASN A 223 8.10 10.15 0.22
C ASN A 223 7.11 9.17 0.83
N ASN A 224 5.90 9.08 0.25
CA ASN A 224 4.91 8.11 0.70
C ASN A 224 5.37 6.66 0.58
N TYR A 225 6.12 6.34 -0.47
CA TYR A 225 6.65 4.99 -0.65
C TYR A 225 7.73 4.66 0.40
N GLY A 226 8.60 5.61 0.70
CA GLY A 226 9.60 5.49 1.77
C GLY A 226 8.95 5.20 3.13
N TYR A 227 7.89 5.93 3.49
CA TYR A 227 7.15 5.68 4.74
C TYR A 227 6.46 4.31 4.78
N VAL A 228 5.96 3.81 3.65
CA VAL A 228 5.42 2.44 3.58
C VAL A 228 6.51 1.40 3.85
N LEU A 229 7.70 1.57 3.28
CA LEU A 229 8.84 0.69 3.54
C LEU A 229 9.29 0.77 5.00
N LYS A 230 9.36 1.98 5.56
CA LYS A 230 9.70 2.23 6.96
C LYS A 230 8.74 1.52 7.91
N ALA A 231 7.43 1.68 7.71
CA ALA A 231 6.40 1.00 8.51
C ALA A 231 6.46 -0.54 8.39
N ARG A 232 7.00 -1.07 7.31
CA ARG A 232 7.24 -2.52 7.13
C ARG A 232 8.53 -3.02 7.76
N GLY A 233 9.29 -2.14 8.40
CA GLY A 233 10.62 -2.46 8.95
C GLY A 233 11.71 -2.61 7.88
N GLU A 234 11.45 -2.21 6.63
CA GLU A 234 12.42 -2.25 5.52
C GLU A 234 13.25 -0.95 5.48
N LEU A 235 13.88 -0.63 6.62
CA LEU A 235 14.47 0.70 6.87
C LEU A 235 15.60 1.05 5.88
N ASP A 236 16.47 0.11 5.52
CA ASP A 236 17.53 0.36 4.53
C ASP A 236 16.96 0.72 3.16
N LYS A 237 15.86 0.09 2.76
CA LYS A 237 15.16 0.42 1.51
C LYS A 237 14.47 1.77 1.60
N ALA A 238 13.88 2.11 2.76
CA ALA A 238 13.28 3.41 3.00
C ALA A 238 14.32 4.52 2.87
N ILE A 239 15.49 4.39 3.50
CA ILE A 239 16.61 5.32 3.38
C ILE A 239 17.04 5.46 1.93
N ALA A 240 17.21 4.36 1.19
CA ALA A 240 17.58 4.41 -0.23
C ALA A 240 16.55 5.18 -1.08
N VAL A 241 15.24 5.02 -0.80
CA VAL A 241 14.16 5.75 -1.47
C VAL A 241 14.21 7.24 -1.13
N PHE A 242 14.40 7.60 0.14
CA PHE A 242 14.50 9.00 0.56
C PHE A 242 15.77 9.66 0.02
N GLU A 243 16.90 8.94 -0.05
CA GLU A 243 18.12 9.40 -0.70
C GLU A 243 17.90 9.72 -2.20
N ILE A 244 17.20 8.85 -2.91
CA ILE A 244 16.83 9.07 -4.31
C ILE A 244 15.88 10.28 -4.42
N ASN A 245 14.93 10.41 -3.49
CA ASN A 245 13.97 11.52 -3.48
C ASN A 245 14.69 12.87 -3.35
N ARG A 246 15.62 13.02 -2.40
CA ARG A 246 16.39 14.26 -2.26
C ARG A 246 17.28 14.59 -3.47
N MET A 247 17.77 13.57 -4.18
CA MET A 247 18.53 13.78 -5.42
C MET A 247 17.67 14.33 -6.54
N ILE A 248 16.41 13.91 -6.61
CA ILE A 248 15.45 14.37 -7.61
C ILE A 248 14.88 15.76 -7.24
N PHE A 249 14.63 16.00 -5.94
CA PHE A 249 14.02 17.22 -5.41
C PHE A 249 14.92 17.93 -4.38
N PRO A 250 16.11 18.41 -4.77
CA PRO A 250 17.10 18.92 -3.83
C PRO A 250 16.76 20.28 -3.17
N LYS A 251 15.64 20.89 -3.53
CA LYS A 251 15.18 22.18 -2.99
C LYS A 251 13.91 22.06 -2.12
N VAL A 252 13.50 20.85 -1.78
CA VAL A 252 12.30 20.58 -0.99
C VAL A 252 12.72 20.15 0.41
N ALA A 253 12.46 20.95 1.44
CA ALA A 253 12.88 20.69 2.82
C ALA A 253 12.31 19.35 3.35
N ASN A 254 11.05 19.05 3.05
CA ASN A 254 10.38 17.82 3.48
C ASN A 254 11.11 16.51 3.06
N VAL A 255 11.85 16.51 1.94
CA VAL A 255 12.60 15.29 1.54
C VAL A 255 13.82 15.05 2.42
N TYR A 256 14.41 16.10 2.96
CA TYR A 256 15.53 16.01 3.91
C TYR A 256 15.02 15.67 5.30
N ASP A 257 13.85 16.18 5.70
CA ASP A 257 13.21 15.87 6.97
C ASP A 257 12.90 14.37 7.07
N SER A 258 12.23 13.81 6.07
CA SER A 258 11.92 12.37 6.01
C SER A 258 13.18 11.49 6.00
N LEU A 259 14.24 11.96 5.33
CA LEU A 259 15.52 11.26 5.30
C LEU A 259 16.24 11.31 6.67
N ALA A 260 16.21 12.47 7.32
CA ALA A 260 16.78 12.65 8.66
C ALA A 260 16.08 11.74 9.68
N GLU A 261 14.74 11.70 9.64
CA GLU A 261 13.93 10.81 10.48
C GLU A 261 14.32 9.33 10.28
N ALA A 262 14.47 8.91 9.02
CA ALA A 262 14.86 7.53 8.72
C ALA A 262 16.28 7.19 9.19
N TYR A 263 17.23 8.11 9.08
CA TYR A 263 18.58 7.91 9.62
C TYR A 263 18.59 7.87 11.14
N LEU A 264 17.77 8.70 11.80
CA LEU A 264 17.65 8.69 13.27
C LEU A 264 17.10 7.34 13.75
N GLU A 265 16.07 6.84 13.12
CA GLU A 265 15.48 5.52 13.42
C GLU A 265 16.49 4.37 13.16
N ASN A 266 17.38 4.55 12.17
CA ASN A 266 18.45 3.60 11.88
C ASN A 266 19.67 3.73 12.84
N GLY A 267 19.61 4.61 13.83
CA GLY A 267 20.69 4.86 14.80
C GLY A 267 21.86 5.66 14.21
N ASN A 268 21.74 6.24 13.02
CA ASN A 268 22.77 7.08 12.42
C ASN A 268 22.51 8.56 12.75
N GLU A 269 22.74 8.93 14.01
CA GLU A 269 22.54 10.29 14.53
C GLU A 269 23.34 11.35 13.75
N THR A 270 24.57 11.02 13.34
CA THR A 270 25.41 11.94 12.57
C THR A 270 24.77 12.33 11.25
N ALA A 271 24.24 11.36 10.51
CA ALA A 271 23.55 11.63 9.27
C ALA A 271 22.21 12.35 9.51
N ALA A 272 21.47 11.95 10.54
CA ALA A 272 20.21 12.58 10.91
C ALA A 272 20.43 14.09 11.22
N LYS A 273 21.41 14.42 12.06
CA LYS A 273 21.78 15.81 12.39
C LYS A 273 22.11 16.61 11.13
N PHE A 274 22.97 16.08 10.27
CA PHE A 274 23.33 16.71 9.00
C PHE A 274 22.10 17.03 8.13
N TYR A 275 21.15 16.10 8.02
CA TYR A 275 19.97 16.32 7.18
C TYR A 275 18.92 17.22 7.84
N TYR A 276 18.76 17.24 9.17
CA TYR A 276 17.94 18.25 9.84
C TYR A 276 18.54 19.66 9.70
N GLU A 277 19.86 19.80 9.73
CA GLU A 277 20.52 21.08 9.41
C GLU A 277 20.23 21.52 7.97
N LYS A 278 20.16 20.57 7.01
CA LYS A 278 19.76 20.85 5.62
C LYS A 278 18.29 21.27 5.51
N VAL A 279 17.40 20.76 6.34
CA VAL A 279 16.03 21.26 6.44
C VAL A 279 16.03 22.75 6.79
N LEU A 280 16.78 23.14 7.83
CA LEU A 280 16.84 24.54 8.28
C LEU A 280 17.55 25.48 7.29
N GLU A 281 18.45 24.97 6.44
CA GLU A 281 19.01 25.77 5.33
C GLU A 281 17.93 26.13 4.29
N LEU A 282 16.88 25.34 4.15
CA LEU A 282 15.79 25.52 3.18
C LEU A 282 14.56 26.19 3.82
N GLU A 283 14.28 25.88 5.08
CA GLU A 283 13.15 26.37 5.89
C GLU A 283 13.66 26.66 7.29
N GLU A 284 14.12 27.89 7.54
CA GLU A 284 14.81 28.31 8.77
C GLU A 284 13.95 28.13 10.05
N ASP A 285 12.63 28.22 9.89
CA ASP A 285 11.63 28.10 10.96
C ASP A 285 10.94 26.72 11.03
N ASN A 286 11.51 25.69 10.42
CA ASN A 286 10.95 24.34 10.48
C ASN A 286 10.96 23.77 11.89
N GLU A 287 9.78 23.75 12.52
CA GLU A 287 9.60 23.38 13.93
C GLU A 287 10.08 21.96 14.25
N ASN A 288 9.86 21.00 13.32
CA ASN A 288 10.29 19.61 13.53
C ASN A 288 11.81 19.51 13.58
N ALA A 289 12.50 20.09 12.59
CA ALA A 289 13.96 20.04 12.53
C ALA A 289 14.62 20.73 13.76
N LEU A 290 14.08 21.89 14.18
CA LEU A 290 14.52 22.59 15.38
C LEU A 290 14.38 21.69 16.63
N ALA A 291 13.21 21.09 16.83
CA ALA A 291 12.93 20.24 17.98
C ALA A 291 13.81 18.97 18.00
N GLN A 292 14.05 18.35 16.84
CA GLN A 292 14.89 17.16 16.76
C GLN A 292 16.37 17.49 17.05
N LEU A 293 16.90 18.59 16.50
CA LEU A 293 18.26 19.03 16.76
C LEU A 293 18.49 19.42 18.23
N GLU A 294 17.48 20.00 18.89
CA GLU A 294 17.54 20.28 20.31
C GLU A 294 17.62 19.01 21.17
N LYS A 295 16.73 18.03 20.89
CA LYS A 295 16.76 16.71 21.54
C LYS A 295 18.10 15.98 21.38
N MET A 296 18.70 16.08 20.20
CA MET A 296 20.00 15.45 19.92
C MET A 296 21.12 16.08 20.73
N LYS A 297 21.08 17.40 21.02
CA LYS A 297 22.05 18.08 21.87
C LYS A 297 21.93 17.66 23.34
N GLU A 298 20.68 17.51 23.82
CA GLU A 298 20.43 17.10 25.22
C GLU A 298 20.87 15.64 25.49
N GLY A 299 20.89 14.78 24.49
CA GLY A 299 21.37 13.41 24.58
C GLY A 299 22.90 13.26 24.54
N GLU A 300 23.65 14.31 24.14
CA GLU A 300 25.11 14.35 24.12
C GLU A 300 25.70 14.84 25.48
N GLU A 301 24.90 15.42 26.41
CA GLU A 301 25.26 15.85 27.77
C GLU A 301 25.04 14.73 28.82
#